data_51af7c6b9ec33e2a0d814bc9da6650e2
#
_entry.id   51af7c6b9ec33e2a0d814bc9da6650e2
#
_cell.length_a   1.000
_cell.length_b   1.000
_cell.length_c   1.000
_cell.angle_alpha   90.00
_cell.angle_beta   90.00
_cell.angle_gamma   90.00
#
_symmetry.space_group_name_H-M   'P 1'
#
loop_
_entity.id
_entity.type
_entity.pdbx_description
1 polymer ?
#
loop_
_entity_poly.entity_id
_entity_poly.type
_entity_poly.pdbx_seq_one_letter_code
_entity_poly.pdbx_strand_id
1 'polypeptide(L)'
;HPSLLLADVLDGAEAGAVVALVVLADGCEVLFFRTTDALAAGRPTRSVAAQVDDRADVAYTRYLAWRGLLEIQPPNRPEPNRPSSASALRRTDWKHGFVGATDRTTGITHLPPSRIGIAGGAVDDMDPTPMADATGTIATFTVDHLVYSQSPPVVFAVVDFDGGGRMPIELTDADPAEVAIGDRVEMTFRRMFTADGLHNYFWKAQPTRG
;
A
#
# COMPACT_ATOMS: atom_id res chain seq x y z
N HIS A 1 -16.40 0.62 -11.18
CA HIS A 1 -15.20 1.38 -11.55
C HIS A 1 -14.70 0.83 -12.90
N PRO A 2 -14.73 1.63 -14.01
CA PRO A 2 -14.49 1.10 -15.36
C PRO A 2 -13.14 0.42 -15.52
N SER A 3 -12.06 1.00 -14.97
CA SER A 3 -10.72 0.42 -15.07
C SER A 3 -10.59 -0.92 -14.34
N LEU A 4 -11.30 -1.12 -13.25
CA LEU A 4 -11.29 -2.40 -12.54
C LEU A 4 -12.02 -3.49 -13.32
N LEU A 5 -13.13 -3.15 -13.96
CA LEU A 5 -13.85 -4.09 -14.84
C LEU A 5 -13.01 -4.46 -16.06
N LEU A 6 -12.29 -3.49 -16.63
CA LEU A 6 -11.37 -3.78 -17.73
C LEU A 6 -10.23 -4.71 -17.29
N ALA A 7 -9.65 -4.47 -16.11
CA ALA A 7 -8.61 -5.33 -15.54
C ALA A 7 -9.11 -6.78 -15.37
N ASP A 8 -10.29 -6.96 -14.77
CA ASP A 8 -10.90 -8.28 -14.57
C ASP A 8 -11.12 -9.03 -15.89
N VAL A 9 -11.63 -8.35 -16.92
CA VAL A 9 -11.79 -8.96 -18.24
C VAL A 9 -10.44 -9.33 -18.87
N LEU A 10 -9.41 -8.48 -18.72
CA LEU A 10 -8.08 -8.74 -19.25
C LEU A 10 -7.35 -9.89 -18.52
N ASP A 11 -7.66 -10.13 -17.25
CA ASP A 11 -7.12 -11.27 -16.50
C ASP A 11 -7.47 -12.62 -17.14
N GLY A 12 -8.66 -12.71 -17.77
CA GLY A 12 -9.15 -13.94 -18.43
C GLY A 12 -9.05 -13.92 -19.97
N ALA A 13 -8.71 -12.79 -20.59
CA ALA A 13 -8.73 -12.67 -22.04
C ALA A 13 -7.56 -13.44 -22.72
N GLU A 14 -7.80 -13.94 -23.93
CA GLU A 14 -6.76 -14.54 -24.79
C GLU A 14 -6.10 -13.47 -25.69
N ALA A 15 -4.92 -13.76 -26.21
CA ALA A 15 -4.28 -12.91 -27.21
C ALA A 15 -5.13 -12.82 -28.47
N GLY A 16 -5.23 -11.63 -29.05
CA GLY A 16 -6.07 -11.35 -30.24
C GLY A 16 -7.55 -11.10 -29.93
N ALA A 17 -8.00 -11.27 -28.70
CA ALA A 17 -9.38 -10.96 -28.29
C ALA A 17 -9.70 -9.47 -28.45
N VAL A 18 -10.96 -9.16 -28.80
CA VAL A 18 -11.46 -7.78 -28.83
C VAL A 18 -12.35 -7.55 -27.62
N VAL A 19 -11.99 -6.56 -26.80
CA VAL A 19 -12.72 -6.16 -25.60
C VAL A 19 -13.33 -4.79 -25.83
N ALA A 20 -14.62 -4.62 -25.55
CA ALA A 20 -15.30 -3.33 -25.55
C ALA A 20 -15.58 -2.90 -24.11
N LEU A 21 -15.07 -1.74 -23.73
CA LEU A 21 -15.41 -1.08 -22.46
C LEU A 21 -16.45 0.01 -22.74
N VAL A 22 -17.65 -0.16 -22.18
CA VAL A 22 -18.75 0.80 -22.30
C VAL A 22 -18.91 1.52 -20.98
N VAL A 23 -18.76 2.83 -20.98
CA VAL A 23 -18.94 3.69 -19.81
C VAL A 23 -20.18 4.54 -20.01
N LEU A 24 -21.18 4.35 -19.17
CA LEU A 24 -22.43 5.09 -19.13
C LEU A 24 -22.43 6.00 -17.88
N ALA A 25 -22.36 7.31 -18.09
CA ALA A 25 -22.41 8.33 -17.03
C ALA A 25 -23.23 9.51 -17.54
N ASP A 26 -22.69 10.74 -17.52
CA ASP A 26 -23.33 11.94 -18.12
C ASP A 26 -23.29 11.91 -19.66
N GLY A 27 -22.84 10.83 -20.22
CA GLY A 27 -22.75 10.48 -21.64
C GLY A 27 -22.49 8.99 -21.80
N CYS A 28 -22.18 8.59 -23.02
CA CYS A 28 -21.77 7.22 -23.34
C CYS A 28 -20.43 7.26 -24.04
N GLU A 29 -19.46 6.54 -23.49
CA GLU A 29 -18.16 6.34 -24.13
C GLU A 29 -17.93 4.86 -24.37
N VAL A 30 -17.47 4.51 -25.58
CA VAL A 30 -17.16 3.13 -25.96
C VAL A 30 -15.73 3.06 -26.44
N LEU A 31 -14.92 2.28 -25.73
CA LEU A 31 -13.52 2.05 -26.07
C LEU A 31 -13.33 0.60 -26.49
N PHE A 32 -12.64 0.39 -27.61
CA PHE A 32 -12.30 -0.93 -28.10
C PHE A 32 -10.81 -1.20 -27.91
N PHE A 33 -10.49 -2.34 -27.34
CA PHE A 33 -9.14 -2.83 -27.13
C PHE A 33 -8.94 -4.16 -27.85
N ARG A 34 -7.78 -4.34 -28.46
CA ARG A 34 -7.36 -5.65 -28.96
C ARG A 34 -6.18 -6.11 -28.10
N THR A 35 -6.32 -7.27 -27.49
CA THR A 35 -5.25 -7.90 -26.73
C THR A 35 -4.13 -8.39 -27.67
N THR A 36 -2.91 -8.41 -27.17
CA THR A 36 -1.73 -8.87 -27.89
C THR A 36 -1.05 -10.01 -27.12
N ASP A 37 -0.04 -10.63 -27.72
CA ASP A 37 0.76 -11.68 -27.09
C ASP A 37 1.48 -11.18 -25.80
N ALA A 38 1.70 -9.86 -25.69
CA ALA A 38 2.27 -9.25 -24.49
C ALA A 38 1.35 -9.36 -23.25
N LEU A 39 0.05 -9.65 -23.42
CA LEU A 39 -0.90 -9.76 -22.31
C LEU A 39 -0.47 -10.79 -21.27
N ALA A 40 0.05 -11.94 -21.71
CA ALA A 40 0.47 -13.00 -20.81
C ALA A 40 1.62 -12.58 -19.87
N ALA A 41 2.55 -11.77 -20.39
CA ALA A 41 3.67 -11.25 -19.58
C ALA A 41 3.26 -10.12 -18.62
N GLY A 42 2.16 -9.43 -18.90
CA GLY A 42 1.64 -8.33 -18.10
C GLY A 42 0.56 -8.73 -17.07
N ARG A 43 0.18 -10.00 -17.02
CA ARG A 43 -0.82 -10.46 -16.03
C ARG A 43 -0.28 -10.37 -14.61
N PRO A 44 -1.09 -9.82 -13.67
CA PRO A 44 -0.70 -9.83 -12.27
C PRO A 44 -0.69 -11.26 -11.72
N THR A 45 0.10 -11.50 -10.70
CA THR A 45 0.15 -12.78 -9.98
C THR A 45 -1.21 -13.17 -9.40
N ARG A 46 -2.00 -12.16 -8.96
CA ARG A 46 -3.35 -12.35 -8.45
C ARG A 46 -4.35 -11.61 -9.32
N SER A 47 -5.31 -12.35 -9.89
CA SER A 47 -6.41 -11.77 -10.66
C SER A 47 -7.33 -10.90 -9.80
N VAL A 48 -8.11 -10.03 -10.43
CA VAL A 48 -9.15 -9.24 -9.75
C VAL A 48 -10.16 -10.16 -9.06
N ALA A 49 -10.59 -11.23 -9.72
CA ALA A 49 -11.50 -12.22 -9.13
C ALA A 49 -10.93 -12.85 -7.86
N ALA A 50 -9.66 -13.30 -7.89
CA ALA A 50 -9.00 -13.88 -6.72
C ALA A 50 -8.91 -12.89 -5.56
N GLN A 51 -8.67 -11.60 -5.84
CA GLN A 51 -8.64 -10.55 -4.81
C GLN A 51 -10.03 -10.28 -4.22
N VAL A 52 -11.08 -10.38 -5.03
CA VAL A 52 -12.48 -10.23 -4.56
C VAL A 52 -12.90 -11.44 -3.73
N ASP A 53 -12.51 -12.65 -4.12
CA ASP A 53 -12.87 -13.89 -3.40
C ASP A 53 -12.17 -14.00 -2.03
N ASP A 54 -10.99 -13.42 -1.91
CA ASP A 54 -10.19 -13.38 -0.68
C ASP A 54 -10.60 -12.25 0.30
N ARG A 55 -11.72 -11.60 0.06
CA ARG A 55 -12.23 -10.54 0.94
C ARG A 55 -12.67 -11.08 2.29
N ALA A 56 -12.42 -10.33 3.35
CA ALA A 56 -13.04 -10.54 4.65
C ALA A 56 -14.43 -9.87 4.71
N ASP A 57 -15.35 -10.48 5.42
CA ASP A 57 -16.65 -9.88 5.71
C ASP A 57 -16.49 -8.69 6.68
N VAL A 58 -17.17 -7.60 6.36
CA VAL A 58 -17.17 -6.38 7.17
C VAL A 58 -18.59 -6.04 7.58
N ALA A 59 -18.82 -5.78 8.87
CA ALA A 59 -20.10 -5.31 9.36
C ALA A 59 -20.53 -4.04 8.61
N TYR A 60 -21.79 -3.98 8.17
CA TYR A 60 -22.33 -2.87 7.39
C TYR A 60 -22.15 -1.50 8.08
N THR A 61 -22.33 -1.45 9.40
CA THR A 61 -22.10 -0.24 10.19
C THR A 61 -20.64 0.23 10.15
N ARG A 62 -19.69 -0.69 10.14
CA ARG A 62 -18.26 -0.36 9.99
C ARG A 62 -17.96 0.18 8.58
N TYR A 63 -18.54 -0.43 7.54
CA TYR A 63 -18.45 0.09 6.18
C TYR A 63 -18.99 1.52 6.09
N LEU A 64 -20.16 1.81 6.67
CA LEU A 64 -20.72 3.15 6.70
C LEU A 64 -19.80 4.17 7.42
N ALA A 65 -19.22 3.78 8.54
CA ALA A 65 -18.26 4.60 9.27
C ALA A 65 -17.01 4.90 8.42
N TRP A 66 -16.44 3.91 7.74
CA TRP A 66 -15.30 4.10 6.84
C TRP A 66 -15.60 5.02 5.66
N ARG A 67 -16.86 5.02 5.21
CA ARG A 67 -17.34 5.91 4.15
C ARG A 67 -17.70 7.31 4.65
N GLY A 68 -17.66 7.57 5.97
CA GLY A 68 -18.09 8.82 6.57
C GLY A 68 -19.61 9.06 6.50
N LEU A 69 -20.39 7.99 6.28
CA LEU A 69 -21.87 8.04 6.23
C LEU A 69 -22.51 7.76 7.60
N LEU A 70 -21.73 7.28 8.55
CA LEU A 70 -22.12 7.08 9.93
C LEU A 70 -21.09 7.77 10.82
N GLU A 71 -21.57 8.72 11.63
CA GLU A 71 -20.74 9.35 12.64
C GLU A 71 -20.50 8.38 13.80
N ILE A 72 -19.24 8.18 14.17
CA ILE A 72 -18.85 7.35 15.30
C ILE A 72 -18.09 8.21 16.30
N GLN A 73 -18.23 7.89 17.58
CA GLN A 73 -17.43 8.53 18.61
C GLN A 73 -15.96 8.09 18.42
N PRO A 74 -15.03 9.04 18.22
CA PRO A 74 -13.63 8.69 18.06
C PRO A 74 -13.04 8.14 19.37
N PRO A 75 -11.94 7.38 19.31
CA PRO A 75 -11.21 6.97 20.49
C PRO A 75 -10.76 8.18 21.32
N ASN A 76 -10.71 8.04 22.64
CA ASN A 76 -10.25 9.09 23.55
C ASN A 76 -8.71 9.24 23.49
N ARG A 77 -8.19 9.60 22.34
CA ARG A 77 -6.78 9.83 22.03
C ARG A 77 -6.64 11.09 21.19
N PRO A 78 -5.49 11.77 21.24
CA PRO A 78 -5.26 12.93 20.37
C PRO A 78 -5.43 12.54 18.89
N GLU A 79 -6.18 13.35 18.16
CA GLU A 79 -6.28 13.21 16.71
C GLU A 79 -4.91 13.45 16.06
N PRO A 80 -4.53 12.68 15.04
CA PRO A 80 -3.32 12.94 14.27
C PRO A 80 -3.35 14.33 13.62
N ASN A 81 -2.19 15.01 13.60
CA ASN A 81 -2.09 16.28 12.90
C ASN A 81 -2.30 16.07 11.38
N ARG A 82 -2.98 17.02 10.75
CA ARG A 82 -3.13 16.99 9.30
C ARG A 82 -1.78 17.02 8.60
N PRO A 83 -1.63 16.34 7.45
CA PRO A 83 -0.39 16.34 6.69
C PRO A 83 -0.05 17.73 6.14
N SER A 84 1.23 18.10 6.17
CA SER A 84 1.72 19.32 5.54
C SER A 84 1.94 19.12 4.05
N SER A 85 1.23 19.86 3.20
CA SER A 85 1.39 19.83 1.74
C SER A 85 2.81 20.13 1.30
N ALA A 86 3.46 21.13 1.93
CA ALA A 86 4.84 21.50 1.61
C ALA A 86 5.84 20.41 1.98
N SER A 87 5.62 19.70 3.08
CA SER A 87 6.45 18.55 3.46
C SER A 87 6.24 17.37 2.52
N ALA A 88 5.00 17.08 2.15
CA ALA A 88 4.68 16.02 1.21
C ALA A 88 5.31 16.26 -0.17
N LEU A 89 5.24 17.50 -0.67
CA LEU A 89 5.84 17.89 -1.95
C LEU A 89 7.36 17.69 -1.97
N ARG A 90 8.05 18.10 -0.89
CA ARG A 90 9.52 17.92 -0.79
C ARG A 90 9.97 16.47 -0.66
N ARG A 91 9.06 15.56 -0.33
CA ARG A 91 9.34 14.13 -0.12
C ARG A 91 8.46 13.24 -0.99
N THR A 92 8.16 13.71 -2.21
CA THR A 92 7.25 13.01 -3.14
C THR A 92 7.72 11.58 -3.41
N ASP A 93 9.00 11.40 -3.72
CA ASP A 93 9.58 10.08 -4.03
C ASP A 93 9.46 9.11 -2.85
N TRP A 94 9.75 9.57 -1.63
CA TRP A 94 9.56 8.78 -0.43
C TRP A 94 8.08 8.49 -0.15
N LYS A 95 7.25 9.54 -0.17
CA LYS A 95 5.86 9.43 0.25
C LYS A 95 5.00 8.62 -0.73
N HIS A 96 5.17 8.84 -2.02
CA HIS A 96 4.32 8.24 -3.04
C HIS A 96 5.01 7.10 -3.79
N GLY A 97 6.32 7.19 -4.01
CA GLY A 97 7.10 6.17 -4.71
C GLY A 97 7.77 5.15 -3.80
N PHE A 98 7.74 5.35 -2.46
CA PHE A 98 8.47 4.53 -1.49
C PHE A 98 9.94 4.34 -1.88
N VAL A 99 10.60 5.43 -2.26
CA VAL A 99 12.00 5.40 -2.67
C VAL A 99 12.89 5.63 -1.45
N GLY A 100 13.66 4.62 -1.09
CA GLY A 100 14.71 4.67 -0.09
C GLY A 100 16.03 5.22 -0.65
N ALA A 101 17.09 5.12 0.12
CA ALA A 101 18.45 5.52 -0.30
C ALA A 101 19.46 4.45 0.09
N THR A 102 20.21 3.92 -0.88
CA THR A 102 21.27 2.94 -0.62
C THR A 102 22.62 3.61 -0.67
N ASP A 103 23.37 3.48 0.41
CA ASP A 103 24.75 3.97 0.52
C ASP A 103 25.66 3.21 -0.45
N ARG A 104 26.30 3.92 -1.37
CA ARG A 104 27.18 3.32 -2.40
C ARG A 104 28.41 2.63 -1.83
N THR A 105 28.89 3.12 -0.69
CA THR A 105 30.09 2.58 -0.04
C THR A 105 29.77 1.32 0.76
N THR A 106 28.67 1.30 1.50
CA THR A 106 28.34 0.22 2.44
C THR A 106 27.28 -0.74 1.93
N GLY A 107 26.50 -0.35 0.91
CA GLY A 107 25.35 -1.12 0.41
C GLY A 107 24.15 -1.10 1.35
N ILE A 108 24.18 -0.31 2.43
CA ILE A 108 23.07 -0.25 3.39
C ILE A 108 21.95 0.62 2.83
N THR A 109 20.73 0.08 2.81
CA THR A 109 19.52 0.80 2.41
C THR A 109 18.88 1.50 3.61
N HIS A 110 18.67 2.80 3.47
CA HIS A 110 18.05 3.66 4.48
C HIS A 110 16.58 3.90 4.17
N LEU A 111 15.71 3.61 5.14
CA LEU A 111 14.26 3.81 5.12
C LEU A 111 13.83 4.51 6.42
N PRO A 112 13.44 5.79 6.41
CA PRO A 112 13.37 6.72 5.26
C PRO A 112 14.74 7.05 4.65
N PRO A 113 14.76 7.62 3.41
CA PRO A 113 16.00 7.97 2.75
C PRO A 113 16.83 8.97 3.57
N SER A 114 18.12 8.73 3.67
CA SER A 114 19.09 9.57 4.36
C SER A 114 20.13 10.13 3.38
N ARG A 115 20.74 11.26 3.72
CA ARG A 115 21.89 11.83 3.00
C ARG A 115 23.23 11.36 3.55
N ILE A 116 23.20 10.72 4.71
CA ILE A 116 24.40 10.27 5.44
C ILE A 116 24.26 8.80 5.77
N GLY A 117 25.26 8.01 5.46
CA GLY A 117 25.32 6.59 5.79
C GLY A 117 25.47 6.34 7.29
N ILE A 118 24.73 5.35 7.82
CA ILE A 118 24.74 5.00 9.26
C ILE A 118 26.09 4.42 9.70
N ALA A 119 26.84 3.80 8.80
CA ALA A 119 28.15 3.20 9.10
C ALA A 119 29.31 4.23 9.01
N GLY A 120 28.99 5.51 8.94
CA GLY A 120 29.95 6.58 8.68
C GLY A 120 30.32 6.63 7.20
N GLY A 121 30.42 7.78 6.63
CA GLY A 121 30.68 7.84 5.22
C GLY A 121 30.52 9.20 4.61
N ALA A 122 30.58 9.20 3.30
CA ALA A 122 30.37 10.38 2.50
C ALA A 122 28.95 10.92 2.68
N VAL A 123 28.81 12.23 2.58
CA VAL A 123 27.52 12.91 2.53
C VAL A 123 27.05 12.91 1.07
N ASP A 124 25.77 12.61 0.86
CA ASP A 124 25.14 12.58 -0.48
C ASP A 124 25.69 11.51 -1.44
N ASP A 125 26.30 10.45 -0.92
CA ASP A 125 26.77 9.31 -1.71
C ASP A 125 25.76 8.15 -1.65
N MET A 126 24.55 8.43 -2.11
CA MET A 126 23.40 7.54 -2.04
C MET A 126 22.78 7.31 -3.41
N ASP A 127 22.37 6.08 -3.69
CA ASP A 127 21.51 5.76 -4.83
C ASP A 127 20.04 5.70 -4.41
N PRO A 128 19.11 6.30 -5.18
CA PRO A 128 17.68 6.12 -4.93
C PRO A 128 17.30 4.66 -5.20
N THR A 129 16.60 4.04 -4.23
CA THR A 129 16.24 2.64 -4.28
C THR A 129 14.72 2.49 -4.20
N PRO A 130 14.03 2.14 -5.30
CA PRO A 130 12.60 1.87 -5.29
C PRO A 130 12.28 0.65 -4.42
N MET A 131 11.33 0.81 -3.49
CA MET A 131 10.93 -0.21 -2.52
C MET A 131 9.44 -0.58 -2.61
N ALA A 132 8.70 0.02 -3.55
CA ALA A 132 7.26 -0.19 -3.67
C ALA A 132 6.87 -1.65 -3.95
N ASP A 133 7.73 -2.36 -4.70
CA ASP A 133 7.54 -3.77 -5.05
C ASP A 133 8.40 -4.71 -4.19
N ALA A 134 9.08 -4.16 -3.18
CA ALA A 134 9.91 -4.98 -2.29
C ALA A 134 9.03 -5.81 -1.35
N THR A 135 9.40 -7.06 -1.18
CA THR A 135 8.86 -7.93 -0.13
C THR A 135 9.75 -7.88 1.10
N GLY A 136 9.23 -8.33 2.23
CA GLY A 136 10.00 -8.35 3.46
C GLY A 136 9.50 -9.39 4.46
N THR A 137 10.15 -9.45 5.60
CA THR A 137 9.82 -10.38 6.69
C THR A 137 9.58 -9.60 7.97
N ILE A 138 8.56 -9.96 8.72
CA ILE A 138 8.26 -9.37 10.02
C ILE A 138 9.34 -9.79 11.03
N ALA A 139 10.14 -8.84 11.49
CA ALA A 139 11.16 -9.07 12.51
C ALA A 139 10.58 -9.02 13.93
N THR A 140 9.61 -8.14 14.15
CA THR A 140 8.84 -8.02 15.40
C THR A 140 7.57 -7.22 15.13
N PHE A 141 6.57 -7.32 16.00
CA PHE A 141 5.35 -6.53 15.88
C PHE A 141 4.72 -6.23 17.25
N THR A 142 3.78 -5.30 17.25
CA THR A 142 2.92 -4.97 18.39
C THR A 142 1.49 -4.74 17.90
N VAL A 143 0.52 -5.05 18.77
CA VAL A 143 -0.91 -4.83 18.50
C VAL A 143 -1.41 -3.72 19.42
N ASP A 144 -1.75 -2.56 18.85
CA ASP A 144 -2.24 -1.40 19.60
C ASP A 144 -3.76 -1.30 19.54
N HIS A 145 -4.42 -1.63 20.64
CA HIS A 145 -5.87 -1.54 20.80
C HIS A 145 -6.35 -0.13 21.18
N LEU A 146 -5.45 0.77 21.53
CA LEU A 146 -5.76 2.11 22.04
C LEU A 146 -5.45 3.23 21.04
N VAL A 147 -4.97 2.88 19.88
CA VAL A 147 -4.62 3.84 18.81
C VAL A 147 -5.84 4.63 18.33
N TYR A 148 -5.62 5.89 17.92
CA TYR A 148 -6.64 6.66 17.21
C TYR A 148 -6.85 6.07 15.80
N SER A 149 -7.80 5.16 15.66
CA SER A 149 -8.16 4.50 14.42
C SER A 149 -9.65 4.24 14.35
N GLN A 150 -10.22 4.29 13.14
CA GLN A 150 -11.60 3.84 12.89
C GLN A 150 -11.75 2.31 12.90
N SER A 151 -10.64 1.58 12.93
CA SER A 151 -10.59 0.12 12.92
C SER A 151 -9.48 -0.41 13.84
N PRO A 152 -9.58 -0.18 15.18
CA PRO A 152 -8.64 -0.81 16.10
C PRO A 152 -8.89 -2.34 16.16
N PRO A 153 -7.85 -3.13 16.50
CA PRO A 153 -6.49 -2.72 16.76
C PRO A 153 -5.69 -2.41 15.50
N VAL A 154 -4.60 -1.65 15.66
CA VAL A 154 -3.60 -1.49 14.60
C VAL A 154 -2.41 -2.37 14.92
N VAL A 155 -1.96 -3.16 13.96
CA VAL A 155 -0.72 -3.92 14.05
C VAL A 155 0.40 -3.08 13.48
N PHE A 156 1.45 -2.89 14.26
CA PHE A 156 2.63 -2.14 13.88
C PHE A 156 3.83 -3.08 13.91
N ALA A 157 4.43 -3.34 12.76
CA ALA A 157 5.52 -4.29 12.62
C ALA A 157 6.83 -3.59 12.25
N VAL A 158 7.93 -4.19 12.61
CA VAL A 158 9.25 -3.89 12.03
C VAL A 158 9.51 -4.91 10.95
N VAL A 159 9.72 -4.42 9.74
CA VAL A 159 9.93 -5.27 8.54
C VAL A 159 11.38 -5.16 8.08
N ASP A 160 12.00 -6.33 7.86
CA ASP A 160 13.26 -6.48 7.16
C ASP A 160 12.96 -6.71 5.69
N PHE A 161 13.41 -5.79 4.84
CA PHE A 161 13.14 -5.88 3.40
C PHE A 161 14.17 -6.74 2.69
N ASP A 162 13.70 -7.49 1.70
CA ASP A 162 14.58 -8.20 0.77
C ASP A 162 15.41 -7.18 -0.02
N GLY A 163 16.70 -7.43 -0.17
CA GLY A 163 17.62 -6.46 -0.77
C GLY A 163 18.10 -5.36 0.19
N GLY A 164 17.67 -5.39 1.46
CA GLY A 164 18.17 -4.51 2.53
C GLY A 164 17.18 -3.45 2.96
N GLY A 165 17.47 -2.86 4.11
CA GLY A 165 16.61 -1.89 4.78
C GLY A 165 15.71 -2.52 5.83
N ARG A 166 15.48 -1.75 6.90
CA ARG A 166 14.56 -2.10 8.01
C ARG A 166 13.73 -0.89 8.36
N MET A 167 12.44 -1.08 8.53
CA MET A 167 11.54 0.02 8.86
C MET A 167 10.35 -0.44 9.71
N PRO A 168 9.94 0.35 10.72
CA PRO A 168 8.65 0.16 11.37
C PRO A 168 7.51 0.60 10.44
N ILE A 169 6.49 -0.23 10.29
CA ILE A 169 5.39 0.00 9.37
C ILE A 169 4.08 -0.57 9.88
N GLU A 170 2.96 0.07 9.58
CA GLU A 170 1.63 -0.44 9.91
C GLU A 170 1.23 -1.56 8.96
N LEU A 171 0.66 -2.64 9.50
CA LEU A 171 0.05 -3.71 8.71
C LEU A 171 -1.39 -3.36 8.33
N THR A 172 -1.81 -3.89 7.20
CA THR A 172 -3.21 -3.86 6.73
C THR A 172 -3.59 -5.22 6.18
N ASP A 173 -4.89 -5.46 6.04
CA ASP A 173 -5.44 -6.71 5.48
C ASP A 173 -4.90 -7.98 6.18
N ALA A 174 -4.59 -7.86 7.47
CA ALA A 174 -4.09 -8.91 8.34
C ALA A 174 -5.02 -9.11 9.54
N ASP A 175 -5.25 -10.34 9.93
CA ASP A 175 -5.87 -10.64 11.22
C ASP A 175 -4.80 -10.51 12.32
N PRO A 176 -4.98 -9.61 13.31
CA PRO A 176 -4.01 -9.44 14.40
C PRO A 176 -3.73 -10.72 15.19
N ALA A 177 -4.66 -11.69 15.19
CA ALA A 177 -4.50 -12.96 15.89
C ALA A 177 -3.63 -13.97 15.11
N GLU A 178 -3.45 -13.76 13.81
CA GLU A 178 -2.73 -14.67 12.91
C GLU A 178 -1.32 -14.16 12.58
N VAL A 179 -1.03 -12.87 12.87
CA VAL A 179 0.30 -12.28 12.57
C VAL A 179 1.38 -12.92 13.43
N ALA A 180 2.46 -13.34 12.80
CA ALA A 180 3.62 -13.93 13.46
C ALA A 180 4.95 -13.30 13.01
N ILE A 181 5.96 -13.40 13.88
CA ILE A 181 7.35 -13.10 13.50
C ILE A 181 7.79 -14.13 12.45
N GLY A 182 8.38 -13.64 11.38
CA GLY A 182 8.79 -14.45 10.25
C GLY A 182 7.80 -14.45 9.07
N ASP A 183 6.59 -13.88 9.26
CA ASP A 183 5.64 -13.76 8.17
C ASP A 183 6.18 -12.88 7.05
N ARG A 184 5.85 -13.27 5.82
CA ARG A 184 6.20 -12.54 4.61
C ARG A 184 5.16 -11.47 4.32
N VAL A 185 5.64 -10.31 3.92
CA VAL A 185 4.81 -9.15 3.60
C VAL A 185 5.23 -8.49 2.30
N GLU A 186 4.28 -7.86 1.65
CA GLU A 186 4.45 -6.98 0.49
C GLU A 186 3.90 -5.59 0.79
N MET A 187 4.29 -4.61 -0.04
CA MET A 187 3.91 -3.23 0.21
C MET A 187 2.61 -2.86 -0.52
N THR A 188 1.81 -2.03 0.12
CA THR A 188 0.55 -1.51 -0.44
C THR A 188 0.32 -0.07 -0.02
N PHE A 189 -0.16 0.77 -0.95
CA PHE A 189 -0.41 2.19 -0.69
C PHE A 189 -1.82 2.39 -0.16
N ARG A 190 -1.96 2.90 1.08
CA ARG A 190 -3.24 2.99 1.79
C ARG A 190 -3.44 4.34 2.46
N ARG A 191 -4.70 4.68 2.72
CA ARG A 191 -5.03 5.79 3.61
C ARG A 191 -4.66 5.42 5.04
N MET A 192 -3.79 6.23 5.66
CA MET A 192 -3.40 6.08 7.06
C MET A 192 -4.48 6.62 8.00
N PHE A 193 -4.89 7.85 7.75
CA PHE A 193 -5.91 8.56 8.54
C PHE A 193 -6.48 9.74 7.74
N THR A 194 -7.52 10.36 8.31
CA THR A 194 -8.07 11.64 7.85
C THR A 194 -8.03 12.60 9.02
N ALA A 195 -7.49 13.80 8.81
CA ALA A 195 -7.45 14.88 9.80
C ALA A 195 -7.85 16.19 9.13
N ASP A 196 -8.71 16.98 9.76
CA ASP A 196 -9.29 18.24 9.21
C ASP A 196 -9.86 18.04 7.78
N GLY A 197 -10.50 16.90 7.51
CA GLY A 197 -11.05 16.56 6.19
C GLY A 197 -10.01 16.19 5.13
N LEU A 198 -8.72 16.20 5.45
CA LEU A 198 -7.63 15.82 4.54
C LEU A 198 -7.20 14.38 4.76
N HIS A 199 -7.19 13.60 3.69
CA HIS A 199 -6.69 12.23 3.71
C HIS A 199 -5.16 12.20 3.66
N ASN A 200 -4.55 11.45 4.56
CA ASN A 200 -3.13 11.14 4.53
C ASN A 200 -2.93 9.72 4.05
N TYR A 201 -2.16 9.56 2.98
CA TYR A 201 -1.79 8.27 2.41
C TYR A 201 -0.33 7.99 2.65
N PHE A 202 -0.02 6.73 2.89
CA PHE A 202 1.33 6.21 2.94
C PHE A 202 1.33 4.70 2.69
N TRP A 203 2.48 4.11 2.66
CA TRP A 203 2.69 2.69 2.47
C TRP A 203 2.40 1.93 3.77
N LYS A 204 1.71 0.82 3.64
CA LYS A 204 1.50 -0.20 4.68
C LYS A 204 2.02 -1.53 4.17
N ALA A 205 2.34 -2.44 5.07
CA ALA A 205 2.63 -3.81 4.70
C ALA A 205 1.36 -4.66 4.79
N GLN A 206 1.20 -5.62 3.90
CA GLN A 206 0.16 -6.65 3.96
C GLN A 206 0.80 -8.03 3.85
N PRO A 207 0.23 -9.08 4.49
CA PRO A 207 0.72 -10.44 4.32
C PRO A 207 0.74 -10.84 2.85
N THR A 208 1.83 -11.47 2.40
CA THR A 208 1.85 -12.08 1.06
C THR A 208 0.88 -13.26 1.07
N ARG A 209 -0.06 -13.24 0.14
CA ARG A 209 -1.01 -14.34 -0.05
C ARG A 209 -0.56 -15.13 -1.26
N GLY A 210 -0.19 -16.37 -1.03
CA GLY A 210 0.27 -17.29 -2.05
C GLY A 210 -0.81 -17.68 -3.06
#